data_a4d3bd297b5f0e263bc42909840f225e
#
_entry.id   a4d3bd297b5f0e263bc42909840f225e
#
_cell.length_a   1.000
_cell.length_b   1.000
_cell.length_c   1.000
_cell.angle_alpha   90.00
_cell.angle_beta   90.00
_cell.angle_gamma   90.00
#
_symmetry.space_group_name_H-M   'P 1'
#
loop_
_entity.id
_entity.type
_entity.pdbx_description
1 polymer ?
#
loop_
_entity_poly.entity_id
_entity_poly.type
_entity_poly.pdbx_seq_one_letter_code
_entity_poly.pdbx_strand_id
1 'polypeptide(L)'
;MRLCGFEAGLDRPFFLIAGPCAIESRELALETAGQLKELTASLGIPFIYKSSYDKANRSSGASFRGPGLDEGLKILAEVRRQVGVPVLTDVHEIGQIAPVAAVVDVLQTPAFLVRQTDFIRAVASAGKPVNIKKGQFLAPHDMKNVVDKARAASIEAGGDGDNILVCERGVSFGY
;
A
#
# COMPACT_ATOMS: atom_id res chain seq x y z
N MET A 1 14.02 -8.66 -2.34
CA MET A 1 13.59 -7.55 -3.22
C MET A 1 14.16 -6.21 -2.73
N ARG A 2 14.43 -5.29 -3.63
CA ARG A 2 14.75 -3.90 -3.25
C ARG A 2 13.47 -3.09 -3.12
N LEU A 3 13.23 -2.49 -1.95
CA LEU A 3 12.01 -1.76 -1.63
C LEU A 3 12.38 -0.35 -1.13
N CYS A 4 11.98 0.71 -1.85
CA CYS A 4 12.17 2.11 -1.42
C CYS A 4 13.59 2.45 -0.91
N GLY A 5 14.63 1.83 -1.48
CA GLY A 5 16.03 2.10 -1.13
C GLY A 5 16.66 1.14 -0.11
N PHE A 6 15.90 0.22 0.47
CA PHE A 6 16.40 -0.84 1.36
C PHE A 6 16.09 -2.25 0.85
N GLU A 7 16.75 -3.26 1.41
CA GLU A 7 16.51 -4.67 1.10
C GLU A 7 15.42 -5.24 2.01
N ALA A 8 14.36 -5.82 1.41
CA ALA A 8 13.28 -6.52 2.11
C ALA A 8 13.29 -8.01 1.76
N GLY A 9 13.13 -8.88 2.75
CA GLY A 9 13.11 -10.33 2.59
C GLY A 9 12.99 -11.05 3.93
N LEU A 10 12.75 -12.36 3.90
CA LEU A 10 12.59 -13.17 5.11
C LEU A 10 13.88 -13.29 5.93
N ASP A 11 15.02 -13.11 5.31
CA ASP A 11 16.37 -13.14 5.90
C ASP A 11 16.92 -11.73 6.20
N ARG A 12 16.10 -10.69 6.06
CA ARG A 12 16.46 -9.30 6.30
C ARG A 12 15.79 -8.77 7.58
N PRO A 13 16.37 -7.73 8.21
CA PRO A 13 15.68 -7.03 9.29
C PRO A 13 14.27 -6.56 8.82
N PHE A 14 13.32 -6.54 9.74
CA PHE A 14 11.98 -6.05 9.42
C PHE A 14 11.99 -4.54 9.13
N PHE A 15 11.01 -4.11 8.35
CA PHE A 15 10.71 -2.71 8.08
C PHE A 15 9.28 -2.40 8.52
N LEU A 16 8.97 -1.13 8.72
CA LEU A 16 7.67 -0.68 9.18
C LEU A 16 6.89 0.00 8.05
N ILE A 17 5.63 -0.41 7.86
CA ILE A 17 4.62 0.32 7.10
C ILE A 17 3.58 0.79 8.11
N ALA A 18 3.49 2.09 8.38
CA ALA A 18 2.60 2.64 9.39
C ALA A 18 2.11 4.05 9.04
N GLY A 19 1.00 4.43 9.68
CA GLY A 19 0.36 5.74 9.55
C GLY A 19 -1.12 5.67 9.89
N PRO A 20 -1.84 6.80 9.89
CA PRO A 20 -3.27 6.85 10.15
C PRO A 20 -4.05 5.98 9.16
N CYS A 21 -5.09 5.32 9.63
CA CYS A 21 -5.91 4.43 8.80
C CYS A 21 -6.45 5.13 7.56
N ALA A 22 -6.94 6.37 7.72
CA ALA A 22 -7.35 7.26 6.65
C ALA A 22 -6.70 8.64 6.86
N ILE A 23 -6.53 9.40 5.79
CA ILE A 23 -6.11 10.80 5.88
C ILE A 23 -7.29 11.60 6.47
N GLU A 24 -7.13 12.10 7.69
CA GLU A 24 -8.13 12.90 8.37
C GLU A 24 -7.90 14.40 8.15
N SER A 25 -6.64 14.82 8.20
CA SER A 25 -6.20 16.16 7.82
C SER A 25 -4.78 16.14 7.29
N ARG A 26 -4.40 17.22 6.61
CA ARG A 26 -3.04 17.45 6.13
C ARG A 26 -2.03 17.53 7.28
N GLU A 27 -2.40 18.28 8.31
CA GLU A 27 -1.57 18.53 9.51
C GLU A 27 -1.27 17.21 10.24
N LEU A 28 -2.29 16.40 10.50
CA LEU A 28 -2.14 15.11 11.16
C LEU A 28 -1.27 14.16 10.33
N ALA A 29 -1.40 14.18 9.00
CA ALA A 29 -0.60 13.33 8.13
C ALA A 29 0.89 13.69 8.20
N LEU A 30 1.23 14.99 8.13
CA LEU A 30 2.61 15.47 8.20
C LEU A 30 3.22 15.25 9.59
N GLU A 31 2.48 15.56 10.65
CA GLU A 31 2.94 15.36 12.04
C GLU A 31 3.21 13.89 12.33
N THR A 32 2.25 13.02 12.03
CA THR A 32 2.40 11.57 12.26
C THR A 32 3.55 10.99 11.44
N ALA A 33 3.70 11.40 10.19
CA ALA A 33 4.81 10.93 9.36
C ALA A 33 6.16 11.38 9.92
N GLY A 34 6.26 12.62 10.41
CA GLY A 34 7.46 13.16 11.05
C GLY A 34 7.84 12.39 12.32
N GLN A 35 6.89 12.20 13.24
CA GLN A 35 7.10 11.46 14.47
C GLN A 35 7.52 10.01 14.22
N LEU A 36 6.86 9.33 13.29
CA LEU A 36 7.20 7.94 12.91
C LEU A 36 8.59 7.87 12.27
N LYS A 37 8.95 8.83 11.43
CA LYS A 37 10.31 8.89 10.85
C LYS A 37 11.38 9.01 11.92
N GLU A 38 11.22 9.93 12.87
CA GLU A 38 12.18 10.14 13.97
C GLU A 38 12.31 8.89 14.84
N LEU A 39 11.18 8.30 15.23
CA LEU A 39 11.15 7.09 16.03
C LEU A 39 11.83 5.91 15.33
N THR A 40 11.48 5.65 14.08
CA THR A 40 12.04 4.53 13.33
C THR A 40 13.52 4.73 13.01
N ALA A 41 13.94 5.97 12.74
CA ALA A 41 15.35 6.32 12.54
C ALA A 41 16.18 6.06 13.81
N SER A 42 15.65 6.40 14.99
CA SER A 42 16.34 6.14 16.27
C SER A 42 16.51 4.64 16.55
N LEU A 43 15.68 3.79 15.97
CA LEU A 43 15.71 2.33 16.10
C LEU A 43 16.41 1.62 14.93
N GLY A 44 16.85 2.36 13.92
CA GLY A 44 17.44 1.78 12.70
C GLY A 44 16.46 0.98 11.85
N ILE A 45 15.15 1.26 11.93
CA ILE A 45 14.08 0.54 11.22
C ILE A 45 13.74 1.30 9.93
N PRO A 46 13.84 0.67 8.74
CA PRO A 46 13.33 1.26 7.49
C PRO A 46 11.82 1.52 7.59
N PHE A 47 11.38 2.67 7.09
CA PHE A 47 10.00 3.14 7.27
C PHE A 47 9.35 3.55 5.95
N ILE A 48 8.10 3.16 5.76
CA ILE A 48 7.20 3.61 4.70
C ILE A 48 5.94 4.18 5.36
N TYR A 49 5.66 5.46 5.11
CA TYR A 49 4.41 6.06 5.59
C TYR A 49 3.22 5.52 4.81
N LYS A 50 2.15 5.18 5.52
CA LYS A 50 0.91 4.66 4.92
C LYS A 50 -0.31 5.42 5.41
N SER A 51 -1.14 5.90 4.50
CA SER A 51 -2.50 6.34 4.80
C SER A 51 -3.40 6.19 3.58
N SER A 52 -4.70 5.96 3.79
CA SER A 52 -5.66 5.82 2.68
C SER A 52 -6.35 7.14 2.41
N TYR A 53 -6.47 7.52 1.15
CA TYR A 53 -7.26 8.67 0.72
C TYR A 53 -8.77 8.39 0.72
N ASP A 54 -9.15 7.11 0.67
CA ASP A 54 -10.54 6.65 0.75
C ASP A 54 -10.64 5.31 1.47
N LYS A 55 -11.68 5.13 2.23
CA LYS A 55 -12.11 3.86 2.84
C LYS A 55 -13.36 3.35 2.14
N ALA A 56 -13.18 2.82 0.93
CA ALA A 56 -14.27 2.41 0.03
C ALA A 56 -15.17 1.29 0.58
N ASN A 57 -14.72 0.56 1.62
CA ASN A 57 -15.42 -0.60 2.20
C ASN A 57 -15.97 -0.35 3.62
N ARG A 58 -16.30 0.89 3.98
CA ARG A 58 -16.94 1.19 5.27
C ARG A 58 -18.29 0.47 5.38
N SER A 59 -18.59 -0.04 6.59
CA SER A 59 -19.87 -0.73 6.88
C SER A 59 -21.05 0.22 6.84
N SER A 60 -20.88 1.47 7.27
CA SER A 60 -21.92 2.50 7.21
C SER A 60 -21.59 3.53 6.13
N GLY A 61 -22.58 3.84 5.30
CA GLY A 61 -22.45 4.90 4.29
C GLY A 61 -22.25 6.30 4.86
N ALA A 62 -22.56 6.52 6.14
CA ALA A 62 -22.34 7.79 6.85
C ALA A 62 -20.94 7.90 7.49
N SER A 63 -20.14 6.83 7.47
CA SER A 63 -18.79 6.86 8.06
C SER A 63 -17.84 7.74 7.25
N PHE A 64 -16.93 8.42 7.94
CA PHE A 64 -15.86 9.16 7.29
C PHE A 64 -14.99 8.23 6.43
N ARG A 65 -14.83 8.58 5.17
CA ARG A 65 -14.09 7.78 4.20
C ARG A 65 -12.68 8.29 3.92
N GLY A 66 -12.42 9.54 4.14
CA GLY A 66 -11.19 10.24 3.77
C GLY A 66 -11.48 11.46 2.89
N PRO A 67 -10.43 12.19 2.47
CA PRO A 67 -10.58 13.42 1.65
C PRO A 67 -10.90 13.15 0.18
N GLY A 68 -10.89 11.90 -0.26
CA GLY A 68 -10.99 11.55 -1.68
C GLY A 68 -9.65 11.54 -2.41
N LEU A 69 -9.69 11.12 -3.69
CA LEU A 69 -8.50 10.86 -4.48
C LEU A 69 -7.61 12.10 -4.63
N ASP A 70 -8.16 13.18 -5.18
CA ASP A 70 -7.35 14.34 -5.59
C ASP A 70 -6.67 15.03 -4.40
N GLU A 71 -7.42 15.27 -3.33
CA GLU A 71 -6.87 15.91 -2.13
C GLU A 71 -5.96 14.97 -1.36
N GLY A 72 -6.32 13.69 -1.27
CA GLY A 72 -5.48 12.69 -0.63
C GLY A 72 -4.12 12.52 -1.31
N LEU A 73 -4.07 12.55 -2.64
CA LEU A 73 -2.81 12.49 -3.39
C LEU A 73 -1.93 13.73 -3.18
N LYS A 74 -2.51 14.93 -3.07
CA LYS A 74 -1.75 16.15 -2.73
C LYS A 74 -1.11 16.01 -1.35
N ILE A 75 -1.87 15.55 -0.36
CA ILE A 75 -1.35 15.36 1.01
C ILE A 75 -0.23 14.31 1.02
N LEU A 76 -0.39 13.17 0.34
CA LEU A 76 0.65 12.14 0.24
C LEU A 76 1.91 12.66 -0.46
N ALA A 77 1.75 13.44 -1.54
CA ALA A 77 2.87 14.09 -2.21
C ALA A 77 3.62 15.07 -1.28
N GLU A 78 2.89 15.79 -0.44
CA GLU A 78 3.51 16.68 0.57
C GLU A 78 4.26 15.90 1.65
N VAL A 79 3.68 14.84 2.20
CA VAL A 79 4.39 13.95 3.15
C VAL A 79 5.69 13.44 2.53
N ARG A 80 5.63 12.93 1.32
CA ARG A 80 6.81 12.44 0.60
C ARG A 80 7.88 13.52 0.44
N ARG A 81 7.49 14.72 0.04
CA ARG A 81 8.42 15.84 -0.23
C ARG A 81 8.95 16.49 1.03
N GLN A 82 8.09 16.78 2.03
CA GLN A 82 8.45 17.55 3.21
C GLN A 82 9.09 16.69 4.30
N VAL A 83 8.51 15.52 4.56
CA VAL A 83 9.05 14.58 5.56
C VAL A 83 10.20 13.75 4.97
N GLY A 84 10.20 13.51 3.65
CA GLY A 84 11.26 12.76 2.97
C GLY A 84 11.22 11.27 3.29
N VAL A 85 10.03 10.68 3.35
CA VAL A 85 9.80 9.24 3.53
C VAL A 85 9.05 8.67 2.33
N PRO A 86 9.26 7.39 1.96
CA PRO A 86 8.41 6.72 0.99
C PRO A 86 6.97 6.68 1.46
N VAL A 87 6.03 6.74 0.52
CA VAL A 87 4.60 6.72 0.83
C VAL A 87 3.87 5.57 0.14
N LEU A 88 2.88 5.02 0.82
CA LEU A 88 2.02 3.94 0.37
C LEU A 88 0.54 4.31 0.56
N THR A 89 -0.28 3.99 -0.43
CA THR A 89 -1.75 4.05 -0.29
C THR A 89 -2.43 2.91 -1.04
N ASP A 90 -3.66 2.63 -0.67
CA ASP A 90 -4.50 1.64 -1.36
C ASP A 90 -5.22 2.24 -2.57
N VAL A 91 -5.40 1.42 -3.61
CA VAL A 91 -6.23 1.70 -4.79
C VAL A 91 -7.44 0.77 -4.79
N HIS A 92 -8.58 1.22 -5.30
CA HIS A 92 -9.84 0.49 -5.25
C HIS A 92 -10.43 0.19 -6.63
N GLU A 93 -10.02 0.95 -7.64
CA GLU A 93 -10.50 0.85 -9.01
C GLU A 93 -9.35 0.98 -10.00
N ILE A 94 -9.47 0.36 -11.17
CA ILE A 94 -8.41 0.38 -12.20
C ILE A 94 -8.08 1.82 -12.63
N GLY A 95 -9.09 2.69 -12.75
CA GLY A 95 -8.89 4.09 -13.14
C GLY A 95 -8.08 4.93 -12.15
N GLN A 96 -7.96 4.49 -10.90
CA GLN A 96 -7.17 5.18 -9.87
C GLN A 96 -5.68 4.82 -9.94
N ILE A 97 -5.31 3.72 -10.59
CA ILE A 97 -3.95 3.19 -10.52
C ILE A 97 -2.92 4.18 -11.08
N ALA A 98 -3.15 4.72 -12.26
CA ALA A 98 -2.19 5.62 -12.91
C ALA A 98 -1.96 6.92 -12.11
N PRO A 99 -2.99 7.69 -11.69
CA PRO A 99 -2.77 8.89 -10.89
C PRO A 99 -2.16 8.58 -9.52
N VAL A 100 -2.49 7.47 -8.88
CA VAL A 100 -1.89 7.07 -7.60
C VAL A 100 -0.43 6.69 -7.78
N ALA A 101 -0.09 5.86 -8.77
CA ALA A 101 1.28 5.43 -9.06
C ALA A 101 2.23 6.59 -9.40
N ALA A 102 1.70 7.69 -9.93
CA ALA A 102 2.49 8.90 -10.18
C ALA A 102 2.96 9.59 -8.88
N VAL A 103 2.27 9.39 -7.78
CA VAL A 103 2.53 10.07 -6.51
C VAL A 103 3.23 9.16 -5.50
N VAL A 104 2.77 7.92 -5.35
CA VAL A 104 3.25 7.03 -4.28
C VAL A 104 4.42 6.15 -4.71
N ASP A 105 5.13 5.60 -3.74
CA ASP A 105 6.27 4.71 -3.96
C ASP A 105 5.83 3.24 -3.94
N VAL A 106 4.74 2.91 -3.22
CA VAL A 106 4.18 1.55 -3.12
C VAL A 106 2.67 1.62 -3.28
N LEU A 107 2.11 0.76 -4.12
CA LEU A 107 0.66 0.56 -4.24
C LEU A 107 0.20 -0.53 -3.27
N GLN A 108 -1.04 -0.43 -2.79
CA GLN A 108 -1.64 -1.48 -1.99
C GLN A 108 -2.98 -1.91 -2.56
N THR A 109 -3.27 -3.22 -2.51
CA THR A 109 -4.59 -3.75 -2.85
C THR A 109 -5.39 -4.10 -1.60
N PRO A 110 -6.67 -3.70 -1.51
CA PRO A 110 -7.54 -4.09 -0.41
C PRO A 110 -7.79 -5.60 -0.38
N ALA A 111 -8.00 -6.14 0.83
CA ALA A 111 -8.24 -7.57 1.03
C ALA A 111 -9.43 -8.12 0.24
N PHE A 112 -10.50 -7.36 0.13
CA PHE A 112 -11.71 -7.80 -0.59
C PHE A 112 -11.51 -7.92 -2.10
N LEU A 113 -10.53 -7.23 -2.67
CA LEU A 113 -10.24 -7.22 -4.11
C LEU A 113 -9.13 -8.20 -4.51
N VAL A 114 -8.59 -8.96 -3.57
CA VAL A 114 -7.45 -9.87 -3.79
C VAL A 114 -7.68 -10.92 -4.88
N ARG A 115 -8.93 -11.33 -5.11
CA ARG A 115 -9.29 -12.31 -6.13
C ARG A 115 -9.66 -11.71 -7.49
N GLN A 116 -9.77 -10.40 -7.61
CA GLN A 116 -10.15 -9.73 -8.85
C GLN A 116 -8.96 -9.74 -9.83
N THR A 117 -8.99 -10.66 -10.78
CA THR A 117 -7.85 -10.93 -11.68
C THR A 117 -7.40 -9.68 -12.42
N ASP A 118 -8.32 -8.97 -13.07
CA ASP A 118 -7.98 -7.80 -13.88
C ASP A 118 -7.44 -6.66 -13.03
N PHE A 119 -7.98 -6.48 -11.83
CA PHE A 119 -7.51 -5.48 -10.87
C PHE A 119 -6.09 -5.79 -10.38
N ILE A 120 -5.82 -7.03 -9.95
CA ILE A 120 -4.48 -7.45 -9.48
C ILE A 120 -3.45 -7.30 -10.60
N ARG A 121 -3.78 -7.72 -11.83
CA ARG A 121 -2.91 -7.58 -12.99
C ARG A 121 -2.62 -6.10 -13.29
N ALA A 122 -3.65 -5.26 -13.31
CA ALA A 122 -3.51 -3.83 -13.59
C ALA A 122 -2.62 -3.13 -12.54
N VAL A 123 -2.81 -3.43 -11.24
CA VAL A 123 -1.98 -2.84 -10.18
C VAL A 123 -0.52 -3.30 -10.30
N ALA A 124 -0.28 -4.60 -10.57
CA ALA A 124 1.07 -5.14 -10.72
C ALA A 124 1.81 -4.61 -11.96
N SER A 125 1.08 -4.25 -13.00
CA SER A 125 1.62 -3.66 -14.24
C SER A 125 1.99 -2.17 -14.13
N ALA A 126 1.73 -1.53 -12.98
CA ALA A 126 1.95 -0.08 -12.82
C ALA A 126 3.41 0.33 -12.60
N GLY A 127 4.37 -0.62 -12.62
CA GLY A 127 5.81 -0.33 -12.46
C GLY A 127 6.21 0.08 -11.04
N LYS A 128 5.37 -0.19 -10.03
CA LYS A 128 5.63 0.08 -8.61
C LYS A 128 5.61 -1.20 -7.80
N PRO A 129 6.30 -1.26 -6.65
CA PRO A 129 6.07 -2.31 -5.66
C PRO A 129 4.60 -2.34 -5.24
N VAL A 130 4.07 -3.56 -5.05
CA VAL A 130 2.67 -3.76 -4.67
C VAL A 130 2.59 -4.57 -3.38
N ASN A 131 1.88 -4.03 -2.39
CA ASN A 131 1.54 -4.74 -1.15
C ASN A 131 0.12 -5.32 -1.27
N ILE A 132 0.01 -6.63 -1.46
CA ILE A 132 -1.26 -7.32 -1.63
C ILE A 132 -1.77 -7.82 -0.27
N LYS A 133 -2.87 -7.25 0.23
CA LYS A 133 -3.51 -7.76 1.43
C LYS A 133 -4.23 -9.09 1.15
N LYS A 134 -3.89 -10.13 1.92
CA LYS A 134 -4.62 -11.40 1.86
C LYS A 134 -6.09 -11.19 2.26
N GLY A 135 -7.01 -11.74 1.49
CA GLY A 135 -8.42 -11.77 1.90
C GLY A 135 -8.64 -12.69 3.09
N GLN A 136 -9.56 -12.34 3.99
CA GLN A 136 -9.92 -13.16 5.15
C GLN A 136 -10.48 -14.52 4.74
N PHE A 137 -11.08 -14.57 3.55
CA PHE A 137 -11.69 -15.75 2.93
C PHE A 137 -10.69 -16.65 2.18
N LEU A 138 -9.41 -16.26 2.10
CA LEU A 138 -8.36 -17.05 1.48
C LEU A 138 -7.54 -17.79 2.53
N ALA A 139 -7.26 -19.07 2.26
CA ALA A 139 -6.21 -19.76 2.98
C ALA A 139 -4.83 -19.17 2.63
N PRO A 140 -3.85 -19.15 3.55
CA PRO A 140 -2.55 -18.56 3.29
C PRO A 140 -1.85 -19.11 2.03
N HIS A 141 -1.94 -20.42 1.78
CA HIS A 141 -1.32 -21.05 0.61
C HIS A 141 -1.96 -20.66 -0.72
N ASP A 142 -3.24 -20.24 -0.73
CA ASP A 142 -3.93 -19.77 -1.94
C ASP A 142 -3.39 -18.41 -2.44
N MET A 143 -2.69 -17.69 -1.58
CA MET A 143 -2.02 -16.46 -1.98
C MET A 143 -0.95 -16.69 -3.05
N LYS A 144 -0.40 -17.92 -3.16
CA LYS A 144 0.53 -18.26 -4.23
C LYS A 144 -0.06 -17.92 -5.61
N ASN A 145 -1.31 -18.28 -5.86
CA ASN A 145 -1.97 -18.01 -7.15
C ASN A 145 -2.13 -16.51 -7.42
N VAL A 146 -2.35 -15.71 -6.38
CA VAL A 146 -2.45 -14.25 -6.50
C VAL A 146 -1.07 -13.65 -6.81
N VAL A 147 -0.03 -14.11 -6.12
CA VAL A 147 1.35 -13.66 -6.33
C VAL A 147 1.84 -14.04 -7.74
N ASP A 148 1.61 -15.28 -8.18
CA ASP A 148 2.01 -15.74 -9.50
C ASP A 148 1.36 -14.88 -10.61
N LYS A 149 0.08 -14.56 -10.45
CA LYS A 149 -0.67 -13.68 -11.35
C LYS A 149 -0.10 -12.25 -11.39
N ALA A 150 0.22 -11.70 -10.22
CA ALA A 150 0.80 -10.36 -10.12
C ALA A 150 2.20 -10.31 -10.73
N ARG A 151 3.04 -11.31 -10.45
CA ARG A 151 4.39 -11.44 -11.03
C ARG A 151 4.35 -11.53 -12.54
N ALA A 152 3.48 -12.39 -13.09
CA ALA A 152 3.33 -12.50 -14.53
C ALA A 152 2.96 -11.16 -15.18
N ALA A 153 2.01 -10.43 -14.59
CA ALA A 153 1.61 -9.12 -15.10
C ALA A 153 2.72 -8.06 -14.99
N SER A 154 3.51 -8.08 -13.91
CA SER A 154 4.68 -7.20 -13.76
C SER A 154 5.72 -7.48 -14.85
N ILE A 155 6.03 -8.74 -15.11
CA ILE A 155 6.99 -9.16 -16.16
C ILE A 155 6.49 -8.77 -17.55
N GLU A 156 5.22 -9.02 -17.86
CA GLU A 156 4.59 -8.63 -19.13
C GLU A 156 4.65 -7.11 -19.36
N ALA A 157 4.63 -6.32 -18.29
CA ALA A 157 4.77 -4.86 -18.33
C ALA A 157 6.23 -4.37 -18.34
N GLY A 158 7.21 -5.28 -18.43
CA GLY A 158 8.65 -4.96 -18.48
C GLY A 158 9.35 -4.87 -17.14
N GLY A 159 8.70 -5.28 -16.04
CA GLY A 159 9.31 -5.43 -14.72
C GLY A 159 10.00 -6.79 -14.54
N ASP A 160 10.59 -7.00 -13.36
CA ASP A 160 11.29 -8.25 -12.99
C ASP A 160 10.41 -9.26 -12.24
N GLY A 161 9.20 -8.86 -11.84
CA GLY A 161 8.30 -9.68 -11.05
C GLY A 161 8.69 -9.81 -9.57
N ASP A 162 9.78 -9.19 -9.11
CA ASP A 162 10.26 -9.25 -7.72
C ASP A 162 9.83 -8.02 -6.88
N ASN A 163 8.69 -7.45 -7.22
CA ASN A 163 8.15 -6.25 -6.60
C ASN A 163 6.82 -6.48 -5.85
N ILE A 164 6.52 -7.73 -5.48
CA ILE A 164 5.26 -8.13 -4.85
C ILE A 164 5.47 -8.51 -3.39
N LEU A 165 4.77 -7.81 -2.50
CA LEU A 165 4.65 -8.12 -1.08
C LEU A 165 3.26 -8.71 -0.79
N VAL A 166 3.19 -9.56 0.24
CA VAL A 166 1.92 -10.09 0.75
C VAL A 166 1.76 -9.65 2.20
N CYS A 167 0.63 -9.04 2.51
CA CYS A 167 0.27 -8.65 3.87
C CYS A 167 -0.74 -9.64 4.43
N GLU A 168 -0.34 -10.40 5.45
CA GLU A 168 -1.25 -11.20 6.26
C GLU A 168 -2.12 -10.27 7.10
N ARG A 169 -3.42 -10.53 7.14
CA ARG A 169 -4.39 -9.72 7.91
C ARG A 169 -5.49 -10.58 8.57
N GLY A 170 -5.19 -11.86 8.77
CA GLY A 170 -6.08 -12.79 9.47
C GLY A 170 -7.14 -13.43 8.59
N VAL A 171 -7.96 -14.26 9.25
CA VAL A 171 -9.02 -15.09 8.63
C VAL A 171 -10.42 -14.78 9.17
N SER A 172 -10.52 -13.87 10.16
CA SER A 172 -11.81 -13.46 10.74
C SER A 172 -12.36 -12.21 10.06
N PHE A 173 -13.67 -12.18 9.84
CA PHE A 173 -14.43 -11.00 9.42
C PHE A 173 -14.95 -10.16 10.59
N GLY A 174 -14.64 -10.52 11.82
CA GLY A 174 -15.02 -9.76 13.01
C GLY A 174 -14.39 -8.36 13.01
N TYR A 175 -15.25 -7.38 13.14
CA TYR A 175 -14.90 -5.97 13.29
C TYR A 175 -15.63 -5.40 14.50
#